data_5d99cbb4a493b08e5fb4173a7d5b0175
#
_entry.id   5d99cbb4a493b08e5fb4173a7d5b0175
#
_cell.length_a   1.000
_cell.length_b   1.000
_cell.length_c   1.000
_cell.angle_alpha   90.00
_cell.angle_beta   90.00
_cell.angle_gamma   90.00
#
_symmetry.space_group_name_H-M   'P 1'
#
loop_
_entity.id
_entity.type
_entity.pdbx_description
1 polymer ?
#
loop_
_entity_poly.entity_id
_entity_poly.type
_entity_poly.pdbx_seq_one_letter_code
_entity_poly.pdbx_strand_id
1 'polypeptide(L)'
;SWTSSNNPVNLWTDGFAAIQNVNLFLEKVDEVHWTDDEESRKLFACRLKGEAYGLRALHTYFLLRNHAGFSNDGELLGIPLYDSYLGSDANFNQPRASFYDCVKHIYDDLDKAEQMLPMEYNDISNESEIPERFQPYTSRKETYNRVMGHYGRQLFNALIAKGLRAR
;
A
#
# COMPACT_ATOMS: atom_id res chain seq x y z
N SER A 1 -29.39 4.01 -19.03
CA SER A 1 -28.95 5.02 -18.06
C SER A 1 -28.17 4.37 -16.94
N TRP A 2 -27.06 4.96 -16.54
CA TRP A 2 -26.26 4.52 -15.41
C TRP A 2 -27.00 4.89 -14.12
N THR A 3 -27.25 3.89 -13.27
CA THR A 3 -27.82 4.08 -11.93
C THR A 3 -26.91 3.38 -10.93
N SER A 4 -27.06 3.73 -9.64
CA SER A 4 -26.30 3.06 -8.57
C SER A 4 -26.52 1.53 -8.53
N SER A 5 -27.67 1.06 -9.03
CA SER A 5 -28.00 -0.37 -9.14
C SER A 5 -27.49 -1.04 -10.42
N ASN A 6 -27.09 -0.25 -11.44
CA ASN A 6 -26.60 -0.74 -12.73
C ASN A 6 -25.13 -0.44 -12.99
N ASN A 7 -24.36 -0.07 -11.96
CA ASN A 7 -22.94 0.15 -12.09
C ASN A 7 -22.20 -1.20 -12.05
N PRO A 8 -21.64 -1.67 -13.17
CA PRO A 8 -20.94 -2.98 -13.21
C PRO A 8 -19.64 -2.98 -12.40
N VAL A 9 -19.14 -1.82 -12.01
CA VAL A 9 -17.94 -1.65 -11.20
C VAL A 9 -18.27 -0.73 -10.03
N ASN A 10 -18.51 -1.30 -8.87
CA ASN A 10 -18.76 -0.54 -7.66
C ASN A 10 -17.44 -0.09 -7.03
N LEU A 11 -16.77 0.87 -7.67
CA LEU A 11 -15.46 1.38 -7.23
C LEU A 11 -15.45 1.83 -5.76
N TRP A 12 -16.57 2.35 -5.25
CA TRP A 12 -16.69 2.77 -3.86
C TRP A 12 -16.58 1.59 -2.91
N THR A 13 -17.46 0.62 -3.06
CA THR A 13 -17.49 -0.56 -2.17
C THR A 13 -16.23 -1.40 -2.30
N ASP A 14 -15.81 -1.69 -3.54
CA ASP A 14 -14.65 -2.55 -3.81
C ASP A 14 -13.34 -1.87 -3.36
N GLY A 15 -13.21 -0.56 -3.56
CA GLY A 15 -12.06 0.21 -3.13
C GLY A 15 -11.91 0.26 -1.60
N PHE A 16 -13.01 0.51 -0.87
CA PHE A 16 -12.97 0.49 0.59
C PHE A 16 -12.80 -0.92 1.15
N ALA A 17 -13.38 -1.95 0.53
CA ALA A 17 -13.13 -3.34 0.91
C ALA A 17 -11.64 -3.71 0.75
N ALA A 18 -11.01 -3.29 -0.35
CA ALA A 18 -9.58 -3.49 -0.56
C ALA A 18 -8.75 -2.76 0.52
N ILE A 19 -9.07 -1.50 0.86
CA ILE A 19 -8.40 -0.76 1.94
C ILE A 19 -8.54 -1.49 3.28
N GLN A 20 -9.73 -1.99 3.63
CA GLN A 20 -9.94 -2.74 4.86
C GLN A 20 -9.13 -4.03 4.90
N ASN A 21 -9.03 -4.77 3.79
CA ASN A 21 -8.18 -5.96 3.68
C ASN A 21 -6.69 -5.61 3.86
N VAL A 22 -6.23 -4.50 3.28
CA VAL A 22 -4.87 -4.02 3.49
C VAL A 22 -4.62 -3.65 4.95
N ASN A 23 -5.56 -2.95 5.59
CA ASN A 23 -5.44 -2.59 7.00
C ASN A 23 -5.37 -3.83 7.90
N LEU A 24 -6.25 -4.81 7.69
CA LEU A 24 -6.21 -6.08 8.42
C LEU A 24 -4.86 -6.81 8.22
N PHE A 25 -4.36 -6.83 6.99
CA PHE A 25 -3.06 -7.42 6.69
C PHE A 25 -1.93 -6.70 7.43
N LEU A 26 -1.90 -5.36 7.40
CA LEU A 26 -0.88 -4.56 8.08
C LEU A 26 -0.89 -4.75 9.61
N GLU A 27 -2.06 -4.98 10.21
CA GLU A 27 -2.18 -5.29 11.64
C GLU A 27 -1.64 -6.68 11.99
N LYS A 28 -1.72 -7.65 11.06
CA LYS A 28 -1.44 -9.07 11.32
C LYS A 28 -0.12 -9.58 10.76
N VAL A 29 0.48 -8.90 9.82
CA VAL A 29 1.64 -9.41 9.08
C VAL A 29 2.84 -9.76 9.98
N ASP A 30 3.05 -9.03 11.06
CA ASP A 30 4.16 -9.29 11.99
C ASP A 30 3.92 -10.50 12.91
N GLU A 31 2.66 -10.92 13.07
CA GLU A 31 2.30 -12.10 13.85
C GLU A 31 2.50 -13.41 13.07
N VAL A 32 2.66 -13.32 11.74
CA VAL A 32 2.74 -14.50 10.87
C VAL A 32 4.16 -15.05 10.82
N HIS A 33 4.29 -16.32 11.15
CA HIS A 33 5.56 -17.03 11.14
C HIS A 33 5.79 -17.70 9.77
N TRP A 34 6.37 -16.93 8.82
CA TRP A 34 6.61 -17.36 7.43
C TRP A 34 7.71 -18.42 7.28
N THR A 35 8.75 -18.36 8.14
CA THR A 35 9.94 -19.19 8.10
C THR A 35 10.70 -19.08 9.41
N ASP A 36 11.50 -20.08 9.74
CA ASP A 36 12.36 -20.09 10.92
C ASP A 36 13.59 -19.17 10.76
N ASP A 37 14.00 -18.87 9.53
CA ASP A 37 15.07 -17.90 9.26
C ASP A 37 14.60 -16.46 9.55
N GLU A 38 15.10 -15.90 10.64
CA GLU A 38 14.67 -14.60 11.16
C GLU A 38 14.93 -13.46 10.17
N GLU A 39 16.08 -13.45 9.49
CA GLU A 39 16.39 -12.41 8.48
C GLU A 39 15.40 -12.47 7.32
N SER A 40 15.17 -13.68 6.76
CA SER A 40 14.18 -13.87 5.69
C SER A 40 12.78 -13.45 6.13
N ARG A 41 12.37 -13.80 7.35
CA ARG A 41 11.07 -13.46 7.90
C ARG A 41 10.89 -11.95 7.99
N LYS A 42 11.85 -11.24 8.58
CA LYS A 42 11.80 -9.78 8.75
C LYS A 42 11.85 -9.06 7.41
N LEU A 43 12.71 -9.47 6.50
CA LEU A 43 12.82 -8.84 5.17
C LEU A 43 11.56 -9.10 4.34
N PHE A 44 10.98 -10.30 4.41
CA PHE A 44 9.75 -10.63 3.71
C PHE A 44 8.55 -9.85 4.26
N ALA A 45 8.42 -9.72 5.59
CA ALA A 45 7.41 -8.88 6.19
C ALA A 45 7.56 -7.40 5.78
N CYS A 46 8.80 -6.88 5.75
CA CYS A 46 9.10 -5.53 5.24
C CYS A 46 8.60 -5.36 3.80
N ARG A 47 8.92 -6.27 2.90
CA ARG A 47 8.47 -6.25 1.50
C ARG A 47 6.94 -6.24 1.42
N LEU A 48 6.28 -7.19 2.08
CA LEU A 48 4.82 -7.31 2.02
C LEU A 48 4.11 -6.08 2.59
N LYS A 49 4.66 -5.46 3.64
CA LYS A 49 4.15 -4.16 4.14
C LYS A 49 4.29 -3.07 3.09
N GLY A 50 5.44 -2.99 2.43
CA GLY A 50 5.66 -2.01 1.36
C GLY A 50 4.67 -2.17 0.21
N GLU A 51 4.42 -3.40 -0.24
CA GLU A 51 3.40 -3.71 -1.25
C GLU A 51 2.00 -3.31 -0.75
N ALA A 52 1.67 -3.60 0.50
CA ALA A 52 0.38 -3.27 1.11
C ALA A 52 0.15 -1.74 1.18
N TYR A 53 1.13 -0.97 1.63
CA TYR A 53 1.04 0.50 1.61
C TYR A 53 0.89 1.04 0.19
N GLY A 54 1.65 0.53 -0.78
CA GLY A 54 1.53 0.91 -2.18
C GLY A 54 0.14 0.64 -2.76
N LEU A 55 -0.43 -0.52 -2.44
CA LEU A 55 -1.79 -0.87 -2.86
C LEU A 55 -2.85 0.01 -2.18
N ARG A 56 -2.68 0.34 -0.88
CA ARG A 56 -3.59 1.23 -0.18
C ARG A 56 -3.57 2.63 -0.80
N ALA A 57 -2.39 3.16 -1.09
CA ALA A 57 -2.24 4.43 -1.80
C ALA A 57 -2.95 4.41 -3.17
N LEU A 58 -2.79 3.33 -3.93
CA LEU A 58 -3.41 3.16 -5.24
C LEU A 58 -4.95 3.14 -5.15
N HIS A 59 -5.52 2.38 -4.21
CA HIS A 59 -6.97 2.35 -4.00
C HIS A 59 -7.51 3.69 -3.51
N THR A 60 -6.81 4.35 -2.58
CA THR A 60 -7.16 5.70 -2.10
C THR A 60 -7.13 6.71 -3.23
N TYR A 61 -6.11 6.65 -4.11
CA TYR A 61 -6.02 7.51 -5.30
C TYR A 61 -7.22 7.33 -6.25
N PHE A 62 -7.59 6.08 -6.57
CA PHE A 62 -8.73 5.84 -7.45
C PHE A 62 -10.06 6.29 -6.83
N LEU A 63 -10.26 6.05 -5.53
CA LEU A 63 -11.43 6.52 -4.82
C LEU A 63 -11.48 8.06 -4.82
N LEU A 64 -10.38 8.72 -4.49
CA LEU A 64 -10.28 10.18 -4.49
C LEU A 64 -10.60 10.76 -5.87
N ARG A 65 -9.96 10.24 -6.92
CA ARG A 65 -10.16 10.68 -8.30
C ARG A 65 -11.61 10.58 -8.77
N ASN A 66 -12.33 9.56 -8.33
CA ASN A 66 -13.69 9.30 -8.80
C ASN A 66 -14.77 9.94 -7.91
N HIS A 67 -14.46 10.27 -6.65
CA HIS A 67 -15.47 10.67 -5.68
C HIS A 67 -15.21 12.02 -4.99
N ALA A 68 -14.03 12.63 -5.19
CA ALA A 68 -13.80 13.99 -4.69
C ALA A 68 -14.73 15.01 -5.36
N GLY A 69 -15.05 16.07 -4.62
CA GLY A 69 -15.89 17.14 -5.17
C GLY A 69 -16.20 18.20 -4.14
N PHE A 70 -16.80 19.30 -4.62
CA PHE A 70 -17.19 20.40 -3.77
C PHE A 70 -18.43 20.08 -2.95
N SER A 71 -18.42 20.49 -1.67
CA SER A 71 -19.59 20.53 -0.81
C SER A 71 -20.51 21.69 -1.21
N ASN A 72 -21.71 21.73 -0.64
CA ASN A 72 -22.64 22.86 -0.85
C ASN A 72 -22.07 24.20 -0.36
N ASP A 73 -21.15 24.17 0.60
CA ASP A 73 -20.49 25.35 1.16
C ASP A 73 -19.22 25.75 0.39
N GLY A 74 -18.91 25.04 -0.71
CA GLY A 74 -17.78 25.33 -1.59
C GLY A 74 -16.45 24.74 -1.10
N GLU A 75 -16.44 23.89 -0.08
CA GLU A 75 -15.23 23.19 0.38
C GLU A 75 -14.93 22.00 -0.52
N LEU A 76 -13.67 21.86 -0.93
CA LEU A 76 -13.22 20.70 -1.72
C LEU A 76 -12.98 19.49 -0.79
N LEU A 77 -13.90 18.54 -0.81
CA LEU A 77 -13.86 17.33 -0.02
C LEU A 77 -13.28 16.15 -0.80
N GLY A 78 -12.53 15.33 -0.09
CA GLY A 78 -12.00 14.04 -0.55
C GLY A 78 -12.96 12.89 -0.26
N ILE A 79 -12.45 11.87 0.39
CA ILE A 79 -13.15 10.64 0.78
C ILE A 79 -12.93 10.38 2.28
N PRO A 80 -13.71 9.51 2.94
CA PRO A 80 -13.37 9.01 4.27
C PRO A 80 -12.01 8.31 4.26
N LEU A 81 -11.18 8.52 5.28
CA LEU A 81 -9.89 7.86 5.44
C LEU A 81 -9.96 6.82 6.57
N TYR A 82 -9.39 5.66 6.31
CA TYR A 82 -9.34 4.55 7.27
C TYR A 82 -7.89 4.02 7.36
N ASP A 83 -7.25 4.23 8.51
CA ASP A 83 -5.87 3.82 8.78
C ASP A 83 -5.75 2.48 9.50
N SER A 84 -6.86 1.95 10.01
CA SER A 84 -6.93 0.68 10.71
C SER A 84 -8.07 -0.19 10.17
N TYR A 85 -7.98 -1.49 10.45
CA TYR A 85 -9.07 -2.40 10.15
C TYR A 85 -10.28 -2.10 11.04
N LEU A 86 -11.44 -1.97 10.43
CA LEU A 86 -12.71 -1.82 11.13
C LEU A 86 -13.41 -3.19 11.19
N GLY A 87 -13.60 -3.72 12.41
CA GLY A 87 -14.39 -4.93 12.63
C GLY A 87 -15.86 -4.74 12.24
N SER A 88 -16.62 -5.86 12.25
CA SER A 88 -18.04 -5.88 11.84
C SER A 88 -18.94 -4.90 12.62
N ASP A 89 -18.55 -4.57 13.84
CA ASP A 89 -19.34 -3.72 14.74
C ASP A 89 -18.90 -2.25 14.71
N ALA A 90 -17.96 -1.90 13.83
CA ALA A 90 -17.43 -0.55 13.75
C ALA A 90 -18.38 0.40 13.00
N ASN A 91 -18.29 1.67 13.36
CA ASN A 91 -18.99 2.73 12.64
C ASN A 91 -18.25 3.07 11.33
N PHE A 92 -18.81 2.64 10.21
CA PHE A 92 -18.29 2.95 8.88
C PHE A 92 -18.69 4.35 8.37
N ASN A 93 -19.51 5.09 9.12
CA ASN A 93 -19.96 6.44 8.75
C ASN A 93 -18.95 7.50 9.20
N GLN A 94 -17.74 7.44 8.64
CA GLN A 94 -16.75 8.51 8.83
C GLN A 94 -17.08 9.69 7.91
N PRO A 95 -16.89 10.93 8.37
CA PRO A 95 -17.03 12.09 7.51
C PRO A 95 -15.96 12.05 6.39
N ARG A 96 -16.24 12.72 5.30
CA ARG A 96 -15.24 12.92 4.24
C ARG A 96 -14.13 13.81 4.76
N ALA A 97 -12.89 13.39 4.54
CA ALA A 97 -11.72 14.21 4.80
C ALA A 97 -11.59 15.33 3.75
N SER A 98 -10.78 16.33 4.00
CA SER A 98 -10.43 17.31 2.98
C SER A 98 -9.69 16.62 1.80
N PHE A 99 -9.76 17.22 0.63
CA PHE A 99 -8.99 16.74 -0.53
C PHE A 99 -7.48 16.71 -0.22
N TYR A 100 -7.00 17.74 0.46
CA TYR A 100 -5.59 17.86 0.86
C TYR A 100 -5.16 16.72 1.80
N ASP A 101 -5.97 16.39 2.81
CA ASP A 101 -5.66 15.29 3.73
C ASP A 101 -5.62 13.93 3.01
N CYS A 102 -6.50 13.73 2.03
CA CYS A 102 -6.48 12.53 1.22
C CYS A 102 -5.19 12.42 0.37
N VAL A 103 -4.75 13.52 -0.25
CA VAL A 103 -3.50 13.56 -1.00
C VAL A 103 -2.31 13.31 -0.08
N LYS A 104 -2.30 13.94 1.10
CA LYS A 104 -1.26 13.71 2.11
C LYS A 104 -1.22 12.25 2.53
N HIS A 105 -2.36 11.63 2.81
CA HIS A 105 -2.45 10.22 3.18
C HIS A 105 -1.89 9.29 2.08
N ILE A 106 -2.20 9.58 0.80
CA ILE A 106 -1.62 8.86 -0.34
C ILE A 106 -0.08 8.99 -0.33
N TYR A 107 0.45 10.19 -0.14
CA TYR A 107 1.90 10.41 -0.11
C TYR A 107 2.57 9.73 1.08
N ASP A 108 1.97 9.76 2.26
CA ASP A 108 2.49 9.08 3.46
C ASP A 108 2.60 7.56 3.23
N ASP A 109 1.64 6.95 2.55
CA ASP A 109 1.68 5.53 2.18
C ASP A 109 2.71 5.23 1.07
N LEU A 110 2.83 6.11 0.07
CA LEU A 110 3.85 5.98 -0.97
C LEU A 110 5.27 6.11 -0.39
N ASP A 111 5.49 7.00 0.58
CA ASP A 111 6.77 7.12 1.28
C ASP A 111 7.16 5.83 1.99
N LYS A 112 6.20 5.20 2.69
CA LYS A 112 6.42 3.89 3.32
C LYS A 112 6.72 2.81 2.28
N ALA A 113 5.97 2.77 1.18
CA ALA A 113 6.20 1.82 0.10
C ALA A 113 7.60 2.00 -0.51
N GLU A 114 8.03 3.23 -0.81
CA GLU A 114 9.35 3.53 -1.37
C GLU A 114 10.49 3.14 -0.42
N GLN A 115 10.30 3.27 0.90
CA GLN A 115 11.29 2.87 1.89
C GLN A 115 11.42 1.35 2.03
N MET A 116 10.31 0.62 1.88
CA MET A 116 10.22 -0.82 2.14
C MET A 116 10.43 -1.68 0.90
N LEU A 117 10.37 -1.11 -0.30
CA LEU A 117 10.44 -1.84 -1.56
C LEU A 117 11.72 -1.54 -2.33
N PRO A 118 12.24 -2.52 -3.12
CA PRO A 118 13.31 -2.24 -4.06
C PRO A 118 12.79 -1.38 -5.21
N MET A 119 13.69 -0.68 -5.91
CA MET A 119 13.34 0.02 -7.15
C MET A 119 12.82 -0.95 -8.20
N GLU A 120 13.51 -2.08 -8.33
CA GLU A 120 13.15 -3.21 -9.19
C GLU A 120 13.53 -4.49 -8.47
N TYR A 121 12.79 -5.57 -8.73
CA TYR A 121 13.09 -6.90 -8.19
C TYR A 121 14.15 -7.58 -9.06
N ASN A 122 15.40 -7.39 -8.71
CA ASN A 122 16.55 -7.97 -9.42
C ASN A 122 17.50 -8.66 -8.44
N ASP A 123 18.09 -9.76 -8.90
CA ASP A 123 19.14 -10.45 -8.14
C ASP A 123 20.41 -9.60 -8.09
N ILE A 124 21.05 -9.59 -6.94
CA ILE A 124 22.38 -9.01 -6.74
C ILE A 124 23.45 -10.09 -6.80
N SER A 125 24.66 -9.72 -7.19
CA SER A 125 25.78 -10.64 -7.31
C SER A 125 26.64 -10.70 -6.05
N ASN A 126 26.71 -9.61 -5.30
CA ASN A 126 27.54 -9.47 -4.09
C ASN A 126 26.76 -8.88 -2.94
N GLU A 127 27.14 -9.21 -1.71
CA GLU A 127 26.52 -8.68 -0.47
C GLU A 127 26.65 -7.16 -0.35
N SER A 128 27.74 -6.57 -0.90
CA SER A 128 27.94 -5.13 -0.94
C SER A 128 26.91 -4.36 -1.80
N GLU A 129 26.16 -5.07 -2.63
CA GLU A 129 25.10 -4.51 -3.45
C GLU A 129 23.75 -4.41 -2.70
N ILE A 130 23.65 -4.98 -1.49
CA ILE A 130 22.45 -4.84 -0.66
C ILE A 130 22.23 -3.37 -0.35
N PRO A 131 21.10 -2.77 -0.78
CA PRO A 131 20.83 -1.36 -0.51
C PRO A 131 20.83 -1.07 0.99
N GLU A 132 21.36 0.09 1.37
CA GLU A 132 21.56 0.50 2.77
C GLU A 132 20.27 0.32 3.61
N ARG A 133 19.12 0.67 3.04
CA ARG A 133 17.82 0.53 3.73
C ARG A 133 17.42 -0.90 4.08
N PHE A 134 18.04 -1.92 3.43
CA PHE A 134 17.77 -3.33 3.71
C PHE A 134 18.84 -4.00 4.56
N GLN A 135 20.00 -3.37 4.76
CA GLN A 135 21.08 -3.89 5.60
C GLN A 135 20.65 -4.16 7.06
N PRO A 136 19.71 -3.40 7.68
CA PRO A 136 19.18 -3.74 9.00
C PRO A 136 18.42 -5.07 9.06
N TYR A 137 17.99 -5.62 7.92
CA TYR A 137 17.24 -6.88 7.84
C TYR A 137 18.12 -8.06 7.49
N THR A 138 19.12 -7.88 6.64
CA THR A 138 20.01 -8.95 6.20
C THR A 138 21.35 -8.42 5.69
N SER A 139 22.42 -9.20 5.95
CA SER A 139 23.72 -9.03 5.33
C SER A 139 24.00 -10.11 4.28
N ARG A 140 23.07 -11.06 4.06
CA ARG A 140 23.23 -12.21 3.20
C ARG A 140 22.59 -11.99 1.83
N LYS A 141 23.38 -12.12 0.78
CA LYS A 141 22.93 -12.04 -0.62
C LYS A 141 21.80 -13.04 -0.92
N GLU A 142 21.91 -14.26 -0.44
CA GLU A 142 20.93 -15.34 -0.69
C GLU A 142 19.57 -14.98 -0.09
N THR A 143 19.55 -14.39 1.11
CA THR A 143 18.33 -13.90 1.75
C THR A 143 17.74 -12.74 0.97
N TYR A 144 18.59 -11.77 0.57
CA TYR A 144 18.14 -10.63 -0.23
C TYR A 144 17.51 -11.10 -1.56
N ASN A 145 18.22 -11.94 -2.32
CA ASN A 145 17.76 -12.45 -3.62
C ASN A 145 16.49 -13.29 -3.48
N ARG A 146 16.35 -14.08 -2.42
CA ARG A 146 15.14 -14.85 -2.14
C ARG A 146 13.91 -13.95 -1.96
N VAL A 147 14.07 -12.79 -1.33
CA VAL A 147 12.97 -11.90 -0.95
C VAL A 147 12.78 -10.75 -1.91
N MET A 148 13.85 -10.09 -2.33
CA MET A 148 13.86 -8.87 -3.14
C MET A 148 14.44 -9.11 -4.55
N GLY A 149 14.81 -10.36 -4.87
CA GLY A 149 15.38 -10.73 -6.16
C GLY A 149 14.35 -10.80 -7.28
N HIS A 150 14.79 -11.37 -8.41
CA HIS A 150 13.97 -11.44 -9.61
C HIS A 150 12.69 -12.25 -9.42
N TYR A 151 11.57 -11.63 -9.76
CA TYR A 151 10.27 -12.28 -9.81
C TYR A 151 9.73 -12.27 -11.24
N GLY A 152 9.29 -13.42 -11.73
CA GLY A 152 8.64 -13.55 -13.06
C GLY A 152 7.27 -12.89 -13.15
N ARG A 153 6.83 -12.14 -12.13
CA ARG A 153 5.57 -11.41 -12.08
C ARG A 153 5.84 -9.96 -11.73
N GLN A 154 5.00 -9.07 -12.26
CA GLN A 154 5.03 -7.66 -11.85
C GLN A 154 4.43 -7.54 -10.46
N LEU A 155 5.27 -7.14 -9.49
CA LEU A 155 4.88 -6.81 -8.13
C LEU A 155 4.96 -5.30 -7.95
N PHE A 156 4.23 -4.78 -6.97
CA PHE A 156 4.36 -3.38 -6.61
C PHE A 156 5.79 -3.11 -6.11
N ASN A 157 6.45 -2.09 -6.65
CA ASN A 157 7.83 -1.72 -6.31
C ASN A 157 7.95 -0.21 -6.12
N ALA A 158 9.13 0.25 -5.70
CA ALA A 158 9.34 1.68 -5.46
C ALA A 158 9.24 2.53 -6.73
N LEU A 159 9.52 1.98 -7.91
CA LEU A 159 9.35 2.69 -9.17
C LEU A 159 7.87 2.94 -9.49
N ILE A 160 6.99 1.95 -9.22
CA ILE A 160 5.54 2.12 -9.35
C ILE A 160 5.03 3.18 -8.36
N ALA A 161 5.52 3.16 -7.11
CA ALA A 161 5.18 4.18 -6.11
C ALA A 161 5.55 5.60 -6.59
N LYS A 162 6.76 5.78 -7.13
CA LYS A 162 7.19 7.06 -7.72
C LYS A 162 6.35 7.48 -8.92
N GLY A 163 5.99 6.52 -9.78
CA GLY A 163 5.11 6.77 -10.91
C GLY A 163 3.70 7.20 -10.49
N LEU A 164 3.16 6.63 -9.42
CA LEU A 164 1.86 7.03 -8.86
C LEU A 164 1.94 8.43 -8.22
N ARG A 165 3.04 8.73 -7.52
CA ARG A 165 3.28 10.06 -6.92
C ARG A 165 3.32 11.19 -7.95
N ALA A 166 3.79 10.91 -9.16
CA ALA A 166 3.92 11.90 -10.24
C ALA A 166 2.60 12.21 -10.96
N ARG A 167 1.51 11.54 -10.62
CA ARG A 167 0.16 11.72 -11.22
C ARG A 167 -0.73 12.62 -10.38
#